data_2e5637d3d6b9e5d2f519d91587442789
#
_entry.id   2e5637d3d6b9e5d2f519d91587442789
#
_cell.length_a   1.000
_cell.length_b   1.000
_cell.length_c   1.000
_cell.angle_alpha   90.00
_cell.angle_beta   90.00
_cell.angle_gamma   90.00
#
_symmetry.space_group_name_H-M   'P 1'
#
loop_
_entity.id
_entity.type
_entity.pdbx_description
1 polymer ?
#
loop_
_entity_poly.entity_id
_entity_poly.type
_entity_poly.pdbx_seq_one_letter_code
_entity_poly.pdbx_strand_id
1 'polypeptide(L)'
;MSAKNTFAKALAVVVLAGVSVASYAHHSFAAQYDDKKPLKMTGTVTKVEWTNPHVYLFVDVPQKGGKTQAWGFEMGPPHMLQKAGWKKNSLTIGEEVSIEGWQARDGSFTANARRVTRTATGEVLGAASSAGQTLTGSSQPVPAAK
;
A
#
# COMPACT_ATOMS: atom_id res chain seq x y z
N MET A 1 -16.00 -20.08 -46.91
CA MET A 1 -15.45 -19.14 -45.92
C MET A 1 -14.11 -19.71 -45.45
N SER A 2 -13.03 -18.99 -45.68
CA SER A 2 -11.67 -19.53 -45.58
C SER A 2 -11.25 -19.59 -44.11
N ALA A 3 -10.68 -20.73 -43.66
CA ALA A 3 -10.15 -20.97 -42.32
C ALA A 3 -9.15 -19.87 -41.85
N LYS A 4 -8.50 -19.18 -42.76
CA LYS A 4 -7.57 -18.07 -42.51
C LYS A 4 -8.24 -16.85 -41.85
N ASN A 5 -9.52 -16.57 -42.16
CA ASN A 5 -10.26 -15.44 -41.58
C ASN A 5 -10.74 -15.73 -40.14
N THR A 6 -10.95 -17.00 -39.82
CA THR A 6 -11.39 -17.42 -38.46
C THR A 6 -10.22 -17.33 -37.47
N PHE A 7 -9.00 -17.71 -37.92
CA PHE A 7 -7.80 -17.60 -37.09
C PHE A 7 -7.40 -16.14 -36.79
N ALA A 8 -7.51 -15.26 -37.81
CA ALA A 8 -7.21 -13.84 -37.62
C ALA A 8 -8.17 -13.15 -36.64
N LYS A 9 -9.46 -13.52 -36.68
CA LYS A 9 -10.47 -13.00 -35.76
C LYS A 9 -10.27 -13.52 -34.31
N ALA A 10 -9.89 -14.79 -34.14
CA ALA A 10 -9.60 -15.37 -32.85
C ALA A 10 -8.35 -14.73 -32.22
N LEU A 11 -7.31 -14.47 -32.99
CA LEU A 11 -6.08 -13.82 -32.48
C LEU A 11 -6.32 -12.36 -32.07
N ALA A 12 -7.16 -11.62 -32.83
CA ALA A 12 -7.52 -10.24 -32.48
C ALA A 12 -8.30 -10.13 -31.15
N VAL A 13 -9.19 -11.09 -30.86
CA VAL A 13 -9.96 -11.14 -29.62
C VAL A 13 -9.06 -11.44 -28.42
N VAL A 14 -8.07 -12.31 -28.57
CA VAL A 14 -7.12 -12.65 -27.49
C VAL A 14 -6.20 -11.47 -27.17
N VAL A 15 -5.78 -10.68 -28.15
CA VAL A 15 -4.94 -9.48 -27.95
C VAL A 15 -5.72 -8.36 -27.26
N LEU A 16 -7.01 -8.17 -27.57
CA LEU A 16 -7.84 -7.18 -26.88
C LEU A 16 -8.14 -7.53 -25.41
N ALA A 17 -8.23 -8.83 -25.07
CA ALA A 17 -8.48 -9.27 -23.70
C ALA A 17 -7.26 -9.10 -22.76
N GLY A 18 -6.05 -9.06 -23.32
CA GLY A 18 -4.80 -8.95 -22.54
C GLY A 18 -4.45 -7.53 -22.05
N VAL A 19 -5.09 -6.48 -22.58
CA VAL A 19 -4.73 -5.08 -22.27
C VAL A 19 -5.47 -4.51 -21.06
N SER A 20 -6.51 -5.20 -20.54
CA SER A 20 -7.44 -4.63 -19.56
C SER A 20 -7.02 -4.77 -18.09
N VAL A 21 -6.01 -5.59 -17.76
CA VAL A 21 -5.73 -5.95 -16.35
C VAL A 21 -4.87 -4.92 -15.62
N ALA A 22 -4.02 -4.20 -16.32
CA ALA A 22 -3.15 -3.18 -15.71
C ALA A 22 -3.90 -1.89 -15.34
N SER A 23 -5.02 -1.59 -16.02
CA SER A 23 -5.80 -0.37 -15.79
C SER A 23 -6.62 -0.42 -14.49
N TYR A 24 -7.05 -1.60 -14.04
CA TYR A 24 -7.89 -1.75 -12.85
C TYR A 24 -7.15 -1.42 -11.54
N ALA A 25 -5.85 -1.73 -11.44
CA ALA A 25 -5.09 -1.51 -10.21
C ALA A 25 -4.80 -0.02 -9.96
N HIS A 26 -4.55 0.77 -11.01
CA HIS A 26 -4.33 2.22 -10.86
C HIS A 26 -5.63 2.98 -10.57
N HIS A 27 -6.75 2.54 -11.13
CA HIS A 27 -8.05 3.15 -10.83
C HIS A 27 -8.50 2.90 -9.40
N SER A 28 -8.15 1.78 -8.79
CA SER A 28 -8.56 1.46 -7.41
C SER A 28 -7.85 2.34 -6.38
N PHE A 29 -6.54 2.60 -6.53
CA PHE A 29 -5.79 3.48 -5.63
C PHE A 29 -6.35 4.91 -5.66
N ALA A 30 -6.43 5.53 -6.85
CA ALA A 30 -6.92 6.90 -7.01
C ALA A 30 -8.40 7.06 -6.62
N ALA A 31 -9.20 5.99 -6.62
CA ALA A 31 -10.56 6.00 -6.12
C ALA A 31 -10.64 6.02 -4.59
N GLN A 32 -9.73 5.34 -3.91
CA GLN A 32 -9.75 5.18 -2.46
C GLN A 32 -8.88 6.19 -1.72
N TYR A 33 -7.70 6.51 -2.26
CA TYR A 33 -6.69 7.33 -1.57
C TYR A 33 -6.42 8.64 -2.32
N ASP A 34 -6.04 9.67 -1.57
CA ASP A 34 -5.76 10.99 -2.12
C ASP A 34 -4.24 11.23 -2.16
N ASP A 35 -3.66 11.16 -3.35
CA ASP A 35 -2.23 11.42 -3.59
C ASP A 35 -1.80 12.85 -3.25
N LYS A 36 -2.76 13.78 -3.12
CA LYS A 36 -2.55 15.17 -2.69
C LYS A 36 -2.64 15.35 -1.19
N LYS A 37 -2.96 14.30 -0.44
CA LYS A 37 -3.00 14.30 1.03
C LYS A 37 -1.96 13.32 1.61
N PRO A 38 -0.66 13.62 1.45
CA PRO A 38 0.38 12.83 2.10
C PRO A 38 0.22 12.95 3.61
N LEU A 39 0.49 11.86 4.32
CA LEU A 39 0.51 11.84 5.76
C LEU A 39 1.80 11.16 6.27
N LYS A 40 2.19 11.58 7.46
CA LYS A 40 3.22 10.91 8.24
C LYS A 40 2.73 10.86 9.69
N MET A 41 2.65 9.66 10.24
CA MET A 41 2.15 9.41 11.59
C MET A 41 3.07 8.47 12.33
N THR A 42 3.18 8.67 13.64
CA THR A 42 3.85 7.75 14.55
C THR A 42 2.82 7.16 15.49
N GLY A 43 2.87 5.85 15.67
CA GLY A 43 1.93 5.14 16.53
C GLY A 43 2.44 3.75 16.92
N THR A 44 1.71 3.14 17.84
CA THR A 44 2.01 1.82 18.39
C THR A 44 1.27 0.74 17.62
N VAL A 45 1.98 -0.28 17.16
CA VAL A 45 1.40 -1.42 16.44
C VAL A 45 0.43 -2.17 17.36
N THR A 46 -0.81 -2.32 16.91
CA THR A 46 -1.85 -3.07 17.62
C THR A 46 -2.19 -4.38 16.94
N LYS A 47 -2.03 -4.46 15.60
CA LYS A 47 -2.34 -5.65 14.82
C LYS A 47 -1.65 -5.62 13.47
N VAL A 48 -1.29 -6.79 12.94
CA VAL A 48 -0.93 -6.99 11.55
C VAL A 48 -1.83 -8.08 10.95
N GLU A 49 -2.67 -7.72 10.00
CA GLU A 49 -3.48 -8.68 9.24
C GLU A 49 -2.75 -9.09 7.97
N TRP A 50 -2.19 -10.27 7.99
CA TRP A 50 -1.44 -10.82 6.86
C TRP A 50 -2.35 -11.67 5.96
N THR A 51 -3.14 -11.00 5.13
CA THR A 51 -4.19 -11.61 4.29
C THR A 51 -4.06 -11.19 2.82
N ASN A 52 -4.68 -11.96 1.90
CA ASN A 52 -4.92 -11.55 0.53
C ASN A 52 -6.24 -10.75 0.45
N PRO A 53 -6.38 -9.78 -0.46
CA PRO A 53 -5.39 -9.33 -1.44
C PRO A 53 -4.30 -8.41 -0.88
N HIS A 54 -4.52 -7.78 0.27
CA HIS A 54 -3.61 -6.80 0.88
C HIS A 54 -3.35 -7.12 2.35
N VAL A 55 -2.17 -6.75 2.82
CA VAL A 55 -1.82 -6.75 4.24
C VAL A 55 -2.27 -5.43 4.86
N TYR A 56 -2.81 -5.48 6.08
CA TYR A 56 -3.18 -4.29 6.85
C TYR A 56 -2.36 -4.21 8.13
N LEU A 57 -1.84 -3.02 8.39
CA LEU A 57 -1.17 -2.66 9.62
C LEU A 57 -2.07 -1.72 10.42
N PHE A 58 -2.42 -2.11 11.65
CA PHE A 58 -3.21 -1.29 12.56
C PHE A 58 -2.31 -0.70 13.64
N VAL A 59 -2.48 0.59 13.90
CA VAL A 59 -1.71 1.32 14.90
C VAL A 59 -2.60 2.26 15.69
N ASP A 60 -2.27 2.46 16.95
CA ASP A 60 -2.83 3.50 17.79
C ASP A 60 -1.95 4.74 17.72
N VAL A 61 -2.50 5.83 17.17
CA VAL A 61 -1.81 7.10 16.99
C VAL A 61 -2.19 8.04 18.13
N PRO A 62 -1.22 8.53 18.91
CA PRO A 62 -1.48 9.49 19.98
C PRO A 62 -2.13 10.77 19.46
N GLN A 63 -3.10 11.26 20.22
CA GLN A 63 -3.81 12.51 19.95
C GLN A 63 -3.61 13.50 21.09
N LYS A 64 -3.94 14.77 20.86
CA LYS A 64 -3.95 15.79 21.93
C LYS A 64 -4.87 15.35 23.08
N GLY A 65 -4.45 15.61 24.30
CA GLY A 65 -5.23 15.27 25.50
C GLY A 65 -5.11 13.81 25.95
N GLY A 66 -4.07 13.08 25.52
CA GLY A 66 -3.79 11.72 26.00
C GLY A 66 -4.70 10.63 25.43
N LYS A 67 -5.53 10.95 24.44
CA LYS A 67 -6.34 9.99 23.70
C LYS A 67 -5.50 9.33 22.60
N THR A 68 -5.93 8.18 22.14
CA THR A 68 -5.39 7.53 20.93
C THR A 68 -6.46 7.41 19.87
N GLN A 69 -6.04 7.41 18.60
CA GLN A 69 -6.90 7.12 17.47
C GLN A 69 -6.37 5.89 16.76
N ALA A 70 -7.21 4.88 16.63
CA ALA A 70 -6.88 3.71 15.83
C ALA A 70 -6.88 4.05 14.35
N TRP A 71 -5.79 3.67 13.65
CA TRP A 71 -5.62 3.82 12.22
C TRP A 71 -5.35 2.48 11.55
N GLY A 72 -5.92 2.27 10.35
CA GLY A 72 -5.63 1.13 9.49
C GLY A 72 -4.83 1.57 8.26
N PHE A 73 -3.70 0.93 8.03
CA PHE A 73 -2.83 1.20 6.88
C PHE A 73 -2.82 0.01 5.92
N GLU A 74 -3.35 0.20 4.72
CA GLU A 74 -3.27 -0.77 3.66
C GLU A 74 -1.85 -0.80 3.08
N MET A 75 -1.30 -1.98 2.96
CA MET A 75 -0.01 -2.26 2.33
C MET A 75 -0.22 -3.11 1.06
N GLY A 76 0.84 -3.47 0.40
CA GLY A 76 0.79 -4.36 -0.75
C GLY A 76 0.38 -5.80 -0.38
N PRO A 77 0.23 -6.65 -1.42
CA PRO A 77 -0.11 -8.05 -1.21
C PRO A 77 1.03 -8.82 -0.53
N PRO A 78 0.73 -9.90 0.22
CA PRO A 78 1.71 -10.67 0.98
C PRO A 78 2.95 -11.07 0.20
N HIS A 79 2.79 -11.55 -1.04
CA HIS A 79 3.90 -12.00 -1.87
C HIS A 79 4.87 -10.87 -2.28
N MET A 80 4.36 -9.64 -2.44
CA MET A 80 5.19 -8.46 -2.75
C MET A 80 5.95 -7.98 -1.53
N LEU A 81 5.29 -7.99 -0.37
CA LEU A 81 5.95 -7.67 0.91
C LEU A 81 7.05 -8.68 1.22
N GLN A 82 6.81 -9.98 1.01
CA GLN A 82 7.83 -11.01 1.18
C GLN A 82 9.04 -10.80 0.28
N LYS A 83 8.83 -10.41 -1.00
CA LYS A 83 9.92 -10.03 -1.92
C LYS A 83 10.69 -8.79 -1.44
N ALA A 84 10.04 -7.88 -0.74
CA ALA A 84 10.65 -6.71 -0.12
C ALA A 84 11.30 -7.01 1.25
N GLY A 85 11.38 -8.28 1.66
CA GLY A 85 12.04 -8.72 2.88
C GLY A 85 11.13 -8.84 4.11
N TRP A 86 9.83 -8.56 3.98
CA TRP A 86 8.90 -8.73 5.10
C TRP A 86 8.64 -10.19 5.43
N LYS A 87 8.42 -10.43 6.71
CA LYS A 87 7.88 -11.67 7.27
C LYS A 87 6.60 -11.35 8.04
N LYS A 88 5.76 -12.36 8.30
CA LYS A 88 4.51 -12.17 9.08
C LYS A 88 4.75 -11.57 10.47
N ASN A 89 5.93 -11.78 11.03
CA ASN A 89 6.38 -11.28 12.33
C ASN A 89 7.44 -10.18 12.23
N SER A 90 7.51 -9.46 11.11
CA SER A 90 8.45 -8.33 10.94
C SER A 90 8.17 -7.19 11.91
N LEU A 91 6.93 -7.00 12.31
CA LEU A 91 6.55 -6.06 13.36
C LEU A 91 5.94 -6.81 14.54
N THR A 92 6.19 -6.30 15.73
CA THR A 92 5.66 -6.84 16.99
C THR A 92 4.55 -5.92 17.52
N ILE A 93 3.49 -6.50 18.09
CA ILE A 93 2.46 -5.71 18.80
C ILE A 93 3.13 -4.96 19.96
N GLY A 94 2.80 -3.68 20.10
CA GLY A 94 3.43 -2.77 21.06
C GLY A 94 4.66 -2.03 20.53
N GLU A 95 5.15 -2.39 19.35
CA GLU A 95 6.27 -1.69 18.71
C GLU A 95 5.83 -0.32 18.19
N GLU A 96 6.66 0.70 18.36
CA GLU A 96 6.41 2.02 17.81
C GLU A 96 6.99 2.14 16.39
N VAL A 97 6.16 2.64 15.48
CA VAL A 97 6.51 2.82 14.07
C VAL A 97 6.09 4.20 13.57
N SER A 98 6.87 4.76 12.64
CA SER A 98 6.47 5.91 11.83
C SER A 98 6.02 5.42 10.46
N ILE A 99 4.84 5.84 10.02
CA ILE A 99 4.25 5.42 8.76
C ILE A 99 4.03 6.62 7.87
N GLU A 100 4.48 6.53 6.63
CA GLU A 100 4.26 7.51 5.57
C GLU A 100 3.32 6.93 4.52
N GLY A 101 2.40 7.75 4.01
CA GLY A 101 1.43 7.29 3.02
C GLY A 101 0.45 8.36 2.59
N TRP A 102 -0.76 7.94 2.22
CA TRP A 102 -1.82 8.81 1.74
C TRP A 102 -3.15 8.47 2.39
N GLN A 103 -3.85 9.51 2.82
CA GLN A 103 -5.15 9.35 3.50
C GLN A 103 -6.24 8.86 2.54
N ALA A 104 -7.19 8.12 3.08
CA ALA A 104 -8.42 7.76 2.37
C ALA A 104 -9.24 9.02 2.03
N ARG A 105 -9.87 9.02 0.86
CA ARG A 105 -10.67 10.15 0.35
C ARG A 105 -11.95 10.38 1.15
N ASP A 106 -12.49 9.33 1.74
CA ASP A 106 -13.72 9.37 2.53
C ASP A 106 -13.53 10.00 3.92
N GLY A 107 -12.29 10.36 4.27
CA GLY A 107 -11.95 10.96 5.56
C GLY A 107 -11.90 9.96 6.72
N SER A 108 -12.03 8.66 6.45
CA SER A 108 -11.87 7.63 7.47
C SER A 108 -10.44 7.61 8.03
N PHE A 109 -10.26 6.94 9.18
CA PHE A 109 -8.95 6.71 9.77
C PHE A 109 -8.23 5.53 9.10
N THR A 110 -8.23 5.57 7.77
CA THR A 110 -7.51 4.62 6.93
C THR A 110 -6.57 5.37 5.98
N ALA A 111 -5.48 4.70 5.62
CA ALA A 111 -4.50 5.22 4.69
C ALA A 111 -3.85 4.09 3.89
N ASN A 112 -3.25 4.44 2.77
CA ASN A 112 -2.38 3.53 2.05
C ASN A 112 -0.94 3.80 2.49
N ALA A 113 -0.25 2.79 3.03
CA ALA A 113 1.13 2.93 3.47
C ALA A 113 2.08 2.84 2.28
N ARG A 114 3.05 3.74 2.24
CA ARG A 114 4.20 3.71 1.33
C ARG A 114 5.45 3.16 2.02
N ARG A 115 5.65 3.57 3.27
CA ARG A 115 6.84 3.28 4.05
C ARG A 115 6.48 3.11 5.52
N VAL A 116 7.10 2.14 6.15
CA VAL A 116 7.05 1.93 7.59
C VAL A 116 8.46 2.00 8.13
N THR A 117 8.71 2.80 9.14
CA THR A 117 10.02 2.95 9.79
C THR A 117 9.89 2.56 11.26
N ARG A 118 10.71 1.64 11.73
CA ARG A 118 10.84 1.32 13.16
C ARG A 118 11.47 2.50 13.89
N THR A 119 10.81 3.09 14.85
CA THR A 119 11.36 4.27 15.56
C THR A 119 12.58 3.93 16.40
N ALA A 120 12.62 2.74 16.97
CA ALA A 120 13.72 2.29 17.82
C ALA A 120 15.05 2.06 17.07
N THR A 121 15.01 1.63 15.82
CA THR A 121 16.20 1.25 15.05
C THR A 121 16.47 2.13 13.83
N GLY A 122 15.46 2.88 13.38
CA GLY A 122 15.49 3.60 12.11
C GLY A 122 15.38 2.69 10.88
N GLU A 123 15.13 1.39 11.05
CA GLU A 123 14.96 0.45 9.94
C GLU A 123 13.75 0.82 9.10
N VAL A 124 13.95 0.90 7.79
CA VAL A 124 12.92 1.29 6.82
C VAL A 124 12.43 0.05 6.08
N LEU A 125 11.12 -0.16 6.11
CA LEU A 125 10.42 -1.24 5.44
C LEU A 125 9.49 -0.64 4.37
N GLY A 126 9.68 -1.00 3.10
CA GLY A 126 8.79 -0.58 2.01
C GLY A 126 7.45 -1.30 2.08
N ALA A 127 6.35 -0.56 1.99
CA ALA A 127 5.01 -1.14 2.14
C ALA A 127 4.44 -1.78 0.86
N ALA A 128 5.21 -1.86 -0.22
CA ALA A 128 4.83 -2.48 -1.51
C ALA A 128 3.47 -1.99 -2.05
N SER A 129 3.11 -0.74 -1.75
CA SER A 129 1.86 -0.11 -2.16
C SER A 129 1.77 0.03 -3.69
N SER A 130 0.57 -0.10 -4.23
CA SER A 130 0.27 0.11 -5.66
C SER A 130 0.49 1.55 -6.14
N ALA A 131 0.51 2.53 -5.23
CA ALA A 131 0.74 3.95 -5.54
C ALA A 131 2.19 4.31 -5.88
N GLY A 132 3.11 3.43 -5.65
CA GLY A 132 4.53 3.69 -5.87
C GLY A 132 5.29 2.41 -6.07
N GLN A 133 5.14 1.77 -7.21
CA GLN A 133 6.03 0.68 -7.61
C GLN A 133 7.41 1.21 -7.99
N THR A 134 8.15 1.69 -7.01
CA THR A 134 9.58 1.68 -7.06
C THR A 134 10.05 0.77 -5.93
N LEU A 135 10.16 -0.52 -6.23
CA LEU A 135 10.82 -1.55 -5.39
C LEU A 135 12.34 -1.32 -5.27
N THR A 136 12.82 -0.20 -5.76
CA THR A 136 14.18 0.28 -5.53
C THR A 136 14.18 1.15 -4.29
N GLY A 137 15.00 0.80 -3.32
CA GLY A 137 15.25 1.54 -2.09
C GLY A 137 15.79 2.96 -2.31
N SER A 138 15.12 3.76 -3.12
CA SER A 138 15.41 5.16 -3.28
C SER A 138 14.70 5.95 -2.20
N SER A 139 15.45 6.42 -1.27
CA SER A 139 15.17 7.37 -0.20
C SER A 139 14.76 8.76 -0.72
N GLN A 140 13.67 8.84 -1.48
CA GLN A 140 13.09 10.15 -1.75
C GLN A 140 12.17 10.52 -0.57
N PRO A 141 12.47 11.59 0.16
CA PRO A 141 11.60 12.07 1.23
C PRO A 141 10.24 12.51 0.65
N VAL A 142 9.16 12.17 1.35
CA VAL A 142 7.86 12.82 1.10
C VAL A 142 8.03 14.30 1.43
N PRO A 143 7.62 15.24 0.54
CA PRO A 143 7.66 16.65 0.88
C PRO A 143 6.85 16.89 2.15
N ALA A 144 7.45 17.58 3.12
CA ALA A 144 6.73 17.98 4.32
C ALA A 144 5.53 18.85 3.91
N ALA A 145 4.35 18.52 4.44
CA ALA A 145 3.18 19.37 4.31
C ALA A 145 3.49 20.73 4.94
N LYS A 146 3.30 21.80 4.15
CA LYS A 146 3.36 23.18 4.62
C LYS A 146 2.12 23.51 5.43
#